data_b879835cdfe5c6c89eece78a434ffe79
#
_entry.id   b879835cdfe5c6c89eece78a434ffe79
#
_cell.length_a   1.000
_cell.length_b   1.000
_cell.length_c   1.000
_cell.angle_alpha   90.00
_cell.angle_beta   90.00
_cell.angle_gamma   90.00
#
_symmetry.space_group_name_H-M   'P 1'
#
loop_
_entity.id
_entity.type
_entity.pdbx_description
1 polymer ?
#
loop_
_entity_poly.entity_id
_entity_poly.type
_entity_poly.pdbx_seq_one_letter_code
_entity_poly.pdbx_strand_id
1 'polypeptide(L)'
;MSAKLNYPDHLQIARKGTPLQKMERLSEELGVEVFFKRDDLTGCELSGNKIRKLEFLLADARAKGADTVITCGGAQSNHCRATALAAVSAGLNSTLLLRTEDPINPPPSHGNILLNRLAGAELVWITPAEYKERHNRFEMEHERLSGRGKVAYIIPEGGSNQLGAWGYVKGMEEIANDLTALGAGDFGETTVLSATGSGGTTAGLLLGARLLGLDLRVTGVNVCDDEDYFVSEIGRICQGFIKDYSVDIAINSTDIDIVDGYVGRGYALSRQEELKAIYDLAQLEGVVLDPVYTGKAFYGMASEIRKNRSAFGKRIVFVHTGGLFGLFPVAEKFEAFF
;
A
#
# COMPACT_ATOMS: atom_id res chain seq x y z
N MET A 1 0.41 12.26 27.06
CA MET A 1 1.44 11.20 26.82
C MET A 1 0.75 10.11 26.01
N SER A 2 1.21 9.88 24.77
CA SER A 2 0.67 8.78 23.94
C SER A 2 0.94 7.45 24.62
N ALA A 3 -0.06 6.58 24.70
CA ALA A 3 0.12 5.22 25.20
C ALA A 3 1.18 4.52 24.36
N LYS A 4 2.20 3.96 25.01
CA LYS A 4 3.27 3.25 24.29
C LYS A 4 2.67 1.95 23.74
N LEU A 5 2.57 1.84 22.42
CA LEU A 5 2.07 0.66 21.75
C LEU A 5 3.07 -0.50 21.88
N ASN A 6 2.58 -1.68 22.19
CA ASN A 6 3.37 -2.91 22.18
C ASN A 6 3.24 -3.56 20.80
N TYR A 7 4.27 -3.40 19.99
CA TYR A 7 4.31 -4.00 18.65
C TYR A 7 4.68 -5.48 18.72
N PRO A 8 4.08 -6.34 17.87
CA PRO A 8 4.60 -7.68 17.63
C PRO A 8 6.06 -7.65 17.16
N ASP A 9 6.73 -8.80 17.24
CA ASP A 9 8.07 -8.96 16.69
C ASP A 9 8.08 -8.59 15.21
N HIS A 10 9.09 -7.83 14.80
CA HIS A 10 9.24 -7.37 13.43
C HIS A 10 10.71 -7.17 13.06
N LEU A 11 11.01 -7.38 11.79
CA LEU A 11 12.32 -7.11 11.21
C LEU A 11 12.53 -5.59 11.06
N GLN A 12 13.77 -5.18 10.89
CA GLN A 12 14.13 -3.80 10.59
C GLN A 12 14.74 -3.74 9.18
N ILE A 13 13.88 -3.67 8.17
CA ILE A 13 14.27 -3.69 6.75
C ILE A 13 14.04 -2.30 6.13
N ALA A 14 12.90 -1.68 6.42
CA ALA A 14 12.56 -0.37 5.90
C ALA A 14 13.39 0.74 6.56
N ARG A 15 13.70 1.79 5.80
CA ARG A 15 14.11 3.07 6.37
C ARG A 15 12.90 3.66 7.10
N LYS A 16 13.02 3.84 8.41
CA LYS A 16 11.97 4.43 9.27
C LYS A 16 12.08 5.95 9.31
N GLY A 17 10.99 6.60 9.74
CA GLY A 17 10.97 8.06 9.80
C GLY A 17 11.02 8.67 8.41
N THR A 18 10.22 8.12 7.47
CA THR A 18 10.09 8.74 6.14
C THR A 18 9.59 10.19 6.29
N PRO A 19 10.07 11.14 5.47
CA PRO A 19 9.69 12.54 5.63
C PRO A 19 8.18 12.75 5.52
N LEU A 20 7.64 13.65 6.35
CA LEU A 20 6.38 14.34 6.13
C LEU A 20 6.70 15.66 5.44
N GLN A 21 6.56 15.72 4.14
CA GLN A 21 6.95 16.83 3.29
C GLN A 21 5.73 17.69 2.93
N LYS A 22 5.79 18.99 3.22
CA LYS A 22 4.75 19.93 2.75
C LYS A 22 4.91 20.15 1.25
N MET A 23 3.81 20.08 0.53
CA MET A 23 3.70 20.38 -0.90
C MET A 23 3.27 21.82 -1.03
N GLU A 24 4.22 22.76 -1.04
CA GLU A 24 3.94 24.20 -0.92
C GLU A 24 3.12 24.72 -2.11
N ARG A 25 3.59 24.46 -3.33
CA ARG A 25 2.92 24.95 -4.55
C ARG A 25 1.56 24.27 -4.78
N LEU A 26 1.47 22.97 -4.46
CA LEU A 26 0.22 22.23 -4.52
C LEU A 26 -0.79 22.75 -3.47
N SER A 27 -0.30 23.09 -2.28
CA SER A 27 -1.14 23.67 -1.22
C SER A 27 -1.70 25.04 -1.64
N GLU A 28 -0.89 25.88 -2.28
CA GLU A 28 -1.33 27.17 -2.84
C GLU A 28 -2.38 26.96 -3.94
N GLU A 29 -2.14 26.04 -4.90
CA GLU A 29 -3.06 25.73 -5.99
C GLU A 29 -4.43 25.25 -5.48
N LEU A 30 -4.42 24.31 -4.51
CA LEU A 30 -5.64 23.70 -4.00
C LEU A 30 -6.30 24.54 -2.89
N GLY A 31 -5.55 25.44 -2.25
CA GLY A 31 -6.02 26.30 -1.15
C GLY A 31 -6.30 25.56 0.15
N VAL A 32 -5.61 24.42 0.36
CA VAL A 32 -5.61 23.62 1.59
C VAL A 32 -4.19 23.17 1.87
N GLU A 33 -3.83 22.90 3.14
CA GLU A 33 -2.51 22.38 3.45
C GLU A 33 -2.38 20.92 3.00
N VAL A 34 -1.42 20.63 2.14
CA VAL A 34 -1.13 19.27 1.64
C VAL A 34 0.26 18.86 2.05
N PHE A 35 0.34 17.76 2.78
CA PHE A 35 1.60 17.07 3.12
C PHE A 35 1.63 15.70 2.47
N PHE A 36 2.82 15.27 2.06
CA PHE A 36 3.05 13.90 1.62
C PHE A 36 3.87 13.16 2.66
N LYS A 37 3.33 12.04 3.18
CA LYS A 37 4.12 11.04 3.90
C LYS A 37 4.86 10.21 2.88
N ARG A 38 6.17 10.43 2.78
CA ARG A 38 7.04 9.96 1.69
C ARG A 38 7.45 8.49 1.88
N ASP A 39 6.48 7.57 1.89
CA ASP A 39 6.76 6.14 2.00
C ASP A 39 7.35 5.53 0.71
N ASP A 40 7.38 6.29 -0.37
CA ASP A 40 8.24 6.02 -1.53
C ASP A 40 9.74 6.02 -1.18
N LEU A 41 10.14 6.61 -0.04
CA LEU A 41 11.52 6.70 0.45
C LEU A 41 11.85 5.68 1.56
N THR A 42 11.02 4.65 1.77
CA THR A 42 11.31 3.54 2.71
C THR A 42 12.52 2.70 2.32
N GLY A 43 13.07 2.91 1.16
CA GLY A 43 14.25 2.28 0.56
C GLY A 43 14.32 2.63 -0.92
N CYS A 44 15.34 2.22 -1.62
CA CYS A 44 15.43 2.36 -3.08
C CYS A 44 14.63 1.23 -3.75
N GLU A 45 15.21 0.02 -3.79
CA GLU A 45 14.59 -1.18 -4.37
C GLU A 45 13.41 -1.70 -3.53
N LEU A 46 13.41 -1.44 -2.23
CA LEU A 46 12.35 -1.80 -1.27
C LEU A 46 11.28 -0.71 -1.11
N SER A 47 11.32 0.35 -1.94
CA SER A 47 10.44 1.51 -1.77
C SER A 47 8.96 1.16 -1.70
N GLY A 48 8.24 1.89 -0.86
CA GLY A 48 6.78 1.87 -0.78
C GLY A 48 6.20 1.24 0.48
N ASN A 49 4.88 1.32 0.59
CA ASN A 49 4.10 0.91 1.75
C ASN A 49 4.23 -0.57 2.15
N LYS A 50 4.58 -1.43 1.20
CA LYS A 50 4.54 -2.87 1.43
C LYS A 50 5.59 -3.33 2.43
N ILE A 51 6.76 -2.68 2.43
CA ILE A 51 7.86 -3.07 3.32
C ILE A 51 7.47 -2.91 4.80
N ARG A 52 6.69 -1.88 5.17
CA ARG A 52 6.21 -1.71 6.54
C ARG A 52 5.40 -2.91 7.04
N LYS A 53 4.57 -3.50 6.17
CA LYS A 53 3.77 -4.68 6.49
C LYS A 53 4.62 -5.94 6.50
N LEU A 54 5.55 -6.05 5.54
CA LEU A 54 6.43 -7.20 5.37
C LEU A 54 7.40 -7.36 6.53
N GLU A 55 7.79 -6.30 7.23
CA GLU A 55 8.61 -6.40 8.45
C GLU A 55 7.98 -7.33 9.49
N PHE A 56 6.66 -7.24 9.69
CA PHE A 56 5.91 -8.09 10.62
C PHE A 56 5.68 -9.49 10.06
N LEU A 57 5.25 -9.57 8.80
CA LEU A 57 4.92 -10.86 8.16
C LEU A 57 6.14 -11.75 7.97
N LEU A 58 7.31 -11.18 7.64
CA LEU A 58 8.54 -11.94 7.49
C LEU A 58 9.14 -12.34 8.85
N ALA A 59 8.94 -11.55 9.90
CA ALA A 59 9.30 -11.96 11.26
C ALA A 59 8.49 -13.18 11.70
N ASP A 60 7.17 -13.17 11.47
CA ASP A 60 6.29 -14.30 11.77
C ASP A 60 6.63 -15.54 10.91
N ALA A 61 6.90 -15.36 9.63
CA ALA A 61 7.35 -16.44 8.75
C ALA A 61 8.60 -17.13 9.29
N ARG A 62 9.61 -16.35 9.69
CA ARG A 62 10.85 -16.88 10.31
C ARG A 62 10.59 -17.58 11.64
N ALA A 63 9.76 -17.00 12.49
CA ALA A 63 9.40 -17.59 13.79
C ALA A 63 8.69 -18.95 13.62
N LYS A 64 7.96 -19.13 12.52
CA LYS A 64 7.32 -20.41 12.13
C LYS A 64 8.25 -21.36 11.36
N GLY A 65 9.52 -21.03 11.23
CA GLY A 65 10.50 -21.86 10.57
C GLY A 65 10.37 -21.94 9.05
N ALA A 66 9.67 -20.98 8.43
CA ALA A 66 9.54 -20.94 6.98
C ALA A 66 10.91 -20.70 6.30
N ASP A 67 11.13 -21.34 5.16
CA ASP A 67 12.26 -21.10 4.27
C ASP A 67 11.84 -20.40 2.95
N THR A 68 10.54 -20.39 2.68
CA THR A 68 9.97 -19.82 1.45
C THR A 68 8.67 -19.08 1.76
N VAL A 69 8.48 -17.89 1.19
CA VAL A 69 7.22 -17.15 1.25
C VAL A 69 6.50 -17.25 -0.09
N ILE A 70 5.17 -17.35 -0.05
CA ILE A 70 4.31 -17.34 -1.24
C ILE A 70 3.44 -16.09 -1.19
N THR A 71 3.33 -15.35 -2.29
CA THR A 71 2.36 -14.25 -2.41
C THR A 71 1.86 -14.09 -3.84
N CYS A 72 0.90 -13.19 -4.06
CA CYS A 72 0.34 -12.93 -5.37
C CYS A 72 0.18 -11.45 -5.70
N GLY A 73 0.00 -11.17 -7.00
CA GLY A 73 -0.29 -9.83 -7.50
C GLY A 73 -0.41 -9.78 -9.02
N GLY A 74 -0.66 -8.61 -9.57
CA GLY A 74 -0.54 -8.38 -11.01
C GLY A 74 0.91 -8.52 -11.47
N ALA A 75 1.15 -8.66 -12.76
CA ALA A 75 2.50 -8.83 -13.34
C ALA A 75 3.50 -7.76 -12.85
N GLN A 76 3.07 -6.50 -12.76
CA GLN A 76 3.88 -5.37 -12.26
C GLN A 76 3.57 -5.02 -10.79
N SER A 77 3.30 -6.02 -9.94
CA SER A 77 2.94 -5.81 -8.54
C SER A 77 4.10 -5.25 -7.71
N ASN A 78 3.90 -4.07 -7.11
CA ASN A 78 4.81 -3.49 -6.13
C ASN A 78 4.94 -4.36 -4.87
N HIS A 79 3.85 -5.08 -4.51
CA HIS A 79 3.85 -6.01 -3.39
C HIS A 79 4.75 -7.22 -3.65
N CYS A 80 4.62 -7.85 -4.82
CA CYS A 80 5.45 -9.00 -5.18
C CYS A 80 6.93 -8.62 -5.21
N ARG A 81 7.28 -7.46 -5.80
CA ARG A 81 8.66 -6.96 -5.81
C ARG A 81 9.19 -6.74 -4.40
N ALA A 82 8.44 -6.03 -3.55
CA ALA A 82 8.86 -5.78 -2.18
C ALA A 82 9.00 -7.10 -1.39
N THR A 83 8.08 -8.06 -1.59
CA THR A 83 8.15 -9.38 -0.94
C THR A 83 9.38 -10.16 -1.39
N ALA A 84 9.68 -10.21 -2.70
CA ALA A 84 10.84 -10.91 -3.21
C ALA A 84 12.15 -10.39 -2.61
N LEU A 85 12.37 -9.07 -2.67
CA LEU A 85 13.60 -8.45 -2.17
C LEU A 85 13.71 -8.52 -0.64
N ALA A 86 12.60 -8.29 0.09
CA ALA A 86 12.58 -8.39 1.53
C ALA A 86 12.77 -9.82 2.03
N ALA A 87 12.24 -10.83 1.30
CA ALA A 87 12.47 -12.23 1.62
C ALA A 87 13.95 -12.57 1.54
N VAL A 88 14.66 -12.17 0.48
CA VAL A 88 16.12 -12.35 0.36
C VAL A 88 16.85 -11.70 1.53
N SER A 89 16.49 -10.46 1.89
CA SER A 89 17.10 -9.76 3.04
C SER A 89 16.83 -10.47 4.37
N ALA A 90 15.72 -11.23 4.46
CA ALA A 90 15.37 -12.03 5.63
C ALA A 90 15.94 -13.48 5.59
N GLY A 91 16.69 -13.84 4.55
CA GLY A 91 17.22 -15.20 4.35
C GLY A 91 16.18 -16.22 3.87
N LEU A 92 15.11 -15.76 3.23
CA LEU A 92 13.99 -16.58 2.73
C LEU A 92 13.97 -16.58 1.19
N ASN A 93 13.45 -17.66 0.61
CA ASN A 93 13.07 -17.71 -0.80
C ASN A 93 11.67 -17.12 -1.01
N SER A 94 11.30 -16.88 -2.27
CA SER A 94 9.95 -16.42 -2.60
C SER A 94 9.40 -17.08 -3.86
N THR A 95 8.13 -17.45 -3.82
CA THR A 95 7.31 -17.88 -4.97
C THR A 95 6.21 -16.86 -5.19
N LEU A 96 6.13 -16.30 -6.39
CA LEU A 96 5.22 -15.19 -6.72
C LEU A 96 4.20 -15.65 -7.76
N LEU A 97 2.91 -15.67 -7.38
CA LEU A 97 1.79 -15.92 -8.29
C LEU A 97 1.44 -14.62 -9.02
N LEU A 98 1.89 -14.48 -10.26
CA LEU A 98 1.75 -13.26 -11.04
C LEU A 98 0.63 -13.38 -12.09
N ARG A 99 -0.39 -12.51 -11.98
CA ARG A 99 -1.52 -12.48 -12.90
C ARG A 99 -1.12 -11.86 -14.23
N THR A 100 -1.38 -12.57 -15.33
CA THR A 100 -1.27 -12.09 -16.70
C THR A 100 -2.38 -12.68 -17.58
N GLU A 101 -2.72 -12.01 -18.67
CA GLU A 101 -3.70 -12.53 -19.65
C GLU A 101 -3.14 -13.74 -20.42
N ASP A 102 -1.84 -13.79 -20.64
CA ASP A 102 -1.16 -14.90 -21.31
C ASP A 102 -0.02 -15.46 -20.45
N PRO A 103 -0.26 -16.52 -19.65
CA PRO A 103 0.77 -17.19 -18.86
C PRO A 103 1.84 -17.91 -19.68
N ILE A 104 1.55 -18.25 -20.95
CA ILE A 104 2.51 -18.95 -21.84
C ILE A 104 3.53 -17.96 -22.39
N ASN A 105 3.06 -16.73 -22.73
CA ASN A 105 3.91 -15.64 -23.19
C ASN A 105 3.82 -14.46 -22.21
N PRO A 106 4.44 -14.57 -21.03
CA PRO A 106 4.33 -13.56 -20.00
C PRO A 106 5.03 -12.26 -20.41
N PRO A 107 4.66 -11.12 -19.79
CA PRO A 107 5.28 -9.83 -20.08
C PRO A 107 6.80 -9.85 -19.94
N PRO A 108 7.53 -9.02 -20.69
CA PRO A 108 8.99 -8.94 -20.63
C PRO A 108 9.48 -8.47 -19.24
N SER A 109 10.74 -8.77 -18.96
CA SER A 109 11.40 -8.45 -17.68
C SER A 109 11.73 -6.95 -17.59
N HIS A 110 10.70 -6.11 -17.39
CA HIS A 110 10.82 -4.69 -17.15
C HIS A 110 10.26 -4.35 -15.75
N GLY A 111 10.67 -3.21 -15.18
CA GLY A 111 10.13 -2.70 -13.92
C GLY A 111 10.18 -3.72 -12.77
N ASN A 112 9.05 -3.97 -12.13
CA ASN A 112 8.96 -4.90 -11.00
C ASN A 112 9.28 -6.36 -11.37
N ILE A 113 8.96 -6.82 -12.58
CA ILE A 113 9.28 -8.19 -13.03
C ILE A 113 10.80 -8.40 -13.06
N LEU A 114 11.56 -7.42 -13.57
CA LEU A 114 13.02 -7.50 -13.58
C LEU A 114 13.56 -7.65 -12.16
N LEU A 115 13.08 -6.85 -11.22
CA LEU A 115 13.54 -6.88 -9.82
C LEU A 115 13.16 -8.20 -9.12
N ASN A 116 11.99 -8.77 -9.42
CA ASN A 116 11.61 -10.10 -8.94
C ASN A 116 12.60 -11.18 -9.40
N ARG A 117 13.00 -11.14 -10.69
CA ARG A 117 13.97 -12.07 -11.24
C ARG A 117 15.38 -11.88 -10.65
N LEU A 118 15.81 -10.63 -10.49
CA LEU A 118 17.09 -10.31 -9.85
C LEU A 118 17.14 -10.77 -8.38
N ALA A 119 16.01 -10.74 -7.68
CA ALA A 119 15.88 -11.32 -6.33
C ALA A 119 15.86 -12.84 -6.32
N GLY A 120 15.90 -13.53 -7.48
CA GLY A 120 15.83 -15.00 -7.57
C GLY A 120 14.46 -15.57 -7.21
N ALA A 121 13.39 -14.78 -7.26
CA ALA A 121 12.03 -15.26 -7.00
C ALA A 121 11.56 -16.27 -8.06
N GLU A 122 10.91 -17.35 -7.62
CA GLU A 122 10.17 -18.25 -8.52
C GLU A 122 8.89 -17.55 -9.00
N LEU A 123 8.77 -17.34 -10.32
CA LEU A 123 7.59 -16.68 -10.90
C LEU A 123 6.64 -17.74 -11.45
N VAL A 124 5.44 -17.81 -10.89
CA VAL A 124 4.33 -18.65 -11.36
C VAL A 124 3.31 -17.75 -12.02
N TRP A 125 3.17 -17.87 -13.33
CA TRP A 125 2.23 -17.07 -14.10
C TRP A 125 0.84 -17.72 -14.06
N ILE A 126 -0.17 -16.93 -13.74
CA ILE A 126 -1.56 -17.37 -13.60
C ILE A 126 -2.50 -16.44 -14.37
N THR A 127 -3.61 -17.01 -14.86
CA THR A 127 -4.66 -16.28 -15.56
C THR A 127 -5.47 -15.39 -14.59
N PRO A 128 -6.27 -14.42 -15.11
CA PRO A 128 -7.22 -13.68 -14.29
C PRO A 128 -8.27 -14.56 -13.61
N ALA A 129 -8.68 -15.67 -14.24
CA ALA A 129 -9.61 -16.63 -13.65
C ALA A 129 -8.98 -17.36 -12.45
N GLU A 130 -7.76 -17.87 -12.58
CA GLU A 130 -7.01 -18.48 -11.49
C GLU A 130 -6.71 -17.49 -10.37
N TYR A 131 -6.50 -16.20 -10.70
CA TYR A 131 -6.29 -15.16 -9.70
C TYR A 131 -7.54 -14.89 -8.85
N LYS A 132 -8.73 -15.02 -9.42
CA LYS A 132 -9.99 -14.95 -8.64
C LYS A 132 -10.03 -16.09 -7.61
N GLU A 133 -9.53 -17.27 -7.98
CA GLU A 133 -9.41 -18.45 -7.13
C GLU A 133 -8.04 -18.54 -6.44
N ARG A 134 -7.38 -17.39 -6.17
CA ARG A 134 -6.00 -17.34 -5.65
C ARG A 134 -5.80 -18.08 -4.34
N HIS A 135 -6.85 -18.27 -3.55
CA HIS A 135 -6.78 -19.06 -2.33
C HIS A 135 -6.41 -20.51 -2.63
N ASN A 136 -7.11 -21.13 -3.58
CA ASN A 136 -6.81 -22.49 -4.04
C ASN A 136 -5.40 -22.57 -4.66
N ARG A 137 -4.99 -21.52 -5.39
CA ARG A 137 -3.62 -21.46 -5.97
C ARG A 137 -2.55 -21.38 -4.89
N PHE A 138 -2.77 -20.65 -3.80
CA PHE A 138 -1.86 -20.63 -2.65
C PHE A 138 -1.72 -22.01 -2.02
N GLU A 139 -2.80 -22.73 -1.82
CA GLU A 139 -2.78 -24.08 -1.27
C GLU A 139 -2.02 -25.05 -2.17
N MET A 140 -2.28 -25.04 -3.47
CA MET A 140 -1.57 -25.86 -4.46
C MET A 140 -0.06 -25.60 -4.42
N GLU A 141 0.37 -24.34 -4.37
CA GLU A 141 1.79 -23.99 -4.31
C GLU A 141 2.41 -24.35 -2.96
N HIS A 142 1.67 -24.19 -1.88
CA HIS A 142 2.10 -24.64 -0.56
C HIS A 142 2.34 -26.16 -0.53
N GLU A 143 1.40 -26.95 -1.06
CA GLU A 143 1.55 -28.41 -1.19
C GLU A 143 2.72 -28.79 -2.09
N ARG A 144 2.89 -28.11 -3.25
CA ARG A 144 4.00 -28.33 -4.17
C ARG A 144 5.36 -28.12 -3.49
N LEU A 145 5.49 -27.05 -2.71
CA LEU A 145 6.71 -26.74 -1.97
C LEU A 145 6.93 -27.72 -0.82
N SER A 146 5.89 -28.06 -0.08
CA SER A 146 5.94 -29.06 1.01
C SER A 146 6.38 -30.43 0.50
N GLY A 147 5.89 -30.85 -0.67
CA GLY A 147 6.32 -32.08 -1.33
C GLY A 147 7.82 -32.09 -1.76
N ARG A 148 8.46 -30.92 -1.76
CA ARG A 148 9.90 -30.72 -1.99
C ARG A 148 10.69 -30.50 -0.69
N GLY A 149 10.07 -30.72 0.46
CA GLY A 149 10.68 -30.56 1.78
C GLY A 149 10.88 -29.10 2.19
N LYS A 150 10.14 -28.14 1.58
CA LYS A 150 10.15 -26.73 1.93
C LYS A 150 9.07 -26.40 2.94
N VAL A 151 9.37 -25.46 3.83
CA VAL A 151 8.39 -24.87 4.77
C VAL A 151 7.93 -23.53 4.21
N ALA A 152 6.74 -23.53 3.60
CA ALA A 152 6.21 -22.35 2.94
C ALA A 152 5.30 -21.52 3.89
N TYR A 153 5.36 -20.20 3.76
CA TYR A 153 4.50 -19.27 4.49
C TYR A 153 3.73 -18.40 3.49
N ILE A 154 2.41 -18.37 3.60
CA ILE A 154 1.55 -17.59 2.71
C ILE A 154 1.42 -16.17 3.24
N ILE A 155 1.84 -15.19 2.43
CA ILE A 155 1.59 -13.77 2.62
C ILE A 155 0.40 -13.38 1.74
N PRO A 156 -0.72 -12.89 2.31
CA PRO A 156 -1.89 -12.54 1.51
C PRO A 156 -1.59 -11.37 0.56
N GLU A 157 -2.46 -11.18 -0.43
CA GLU A 157 -2.36 -10.08 -1.39
C GLU A 157 -2.15 -8.75 -0.69
N GLY A 158 -1.13 -8.00 -1.13
CA GLY A 158 -0.78 -6.71 -0.54
C GLY A 158 -0.27 -6.75 0.90
N GLY A 159 -0.03 -7.93 1.49
CA GLY A 159 0.27 -8.09 2.91
C GLY A 159 -0.88 -7.60 3.81
N SER A 160 -2.13 -7.76 3.34
CA SER A 160 -3.31 -7.15 3.95
C SER A 160 -4.04 -8.15 4.84
N ASN A 161 -3.59 -8.25 6.07
CA ASN A 161 -4.20 -9.00 7.17
C ASN A 161 -3.93 -8.27 8.51
N GLN A 162 -4.36 -8.87 9.60
CA GLN A 162 -4.25 -8.32 10.96
C GLN A 162 -2.79 -8.03 11.34
N LEU A 163 -1.88 -8.95 11.06
CA LEU A 163 -0.47 -8.79 11.37
C LEU A 163 0.18 -7.70 10.50
N GLY A 164 -0.09 -7.70 9.18
CA GLY A 164 0.42 -6.68 8.27
C GLY A 164 -0.08 -5.27 8.59
N ALA A 165 -1.28 -5.13 9.17
CA ALA A 165 -1.85 -3.84 9.55
C ALA A 165 -0.96 -3.08 10.55
N TRP A 166 -0.19 -3.77 11.40
CA TRP A 166 0.77 -3.16 12.32
C TRP A 166 1.79 -2.25 11.61
N GLY A 167 2.11 -2.55 10.36
CA GLY A 167 2.99 -1.70 9.56
C GLY A 167 2.46 -0.26 9.41
N TYR A 168 1.15 -0.11 9.33
CA TYR A 168 0.52 1.21 9.22
C TYR A 168 -0.07 1.74 10.54
N VAL A 169 -0.26 0.93 11.56
CA VAL A 169 -0.37 1.42 12.95
C VAL A 169 0.90 2.22 13.29
N LYS A 170 2.08 1.66 12.99
CA LYS A 170 3.37 2.34 13.16
C LYS A 170 3.53 3.55 12.23
N GLY A 171 3.04 3.46 10.98
CA GLY A 171 3.01 4.58 10.04
C GLY A 171 2.18 5.76 10.55
N MET A 172 1.05 5.49 11.21
CA MET A 172 0.20 6.53 11.81
C MET A 172 0.90 7.17 13.04
N GLU A 173 1.59 6.38 13.88
CA GLU A 173 2.39 6.94 14.98
C GLU A 173 3.47 7.89 14.46
N GLU A 174 4.17 7.54 13.38
CA GLU A 174 5.15 8.42 12.73
C GLU A 174 4.48 9.71 12.22
N ILE A 175 3.33 9.61 11.53
CA ILE A 175 2.59 10.79 11.03
C ILE A 175 2.18 11.72 12.18
N ALA A 176 1.66 11.17 13.28
CA ALA A 176 1.25 11.96 14.44
C ALA A 176 2.44 12.70 15.09
N ASN A 177 3.59 12.00 15.22
CA ASN A 177 4.81 12.59 15.75
C ASN A 177 5.34 13.70 14.82
N ASP A 178 5.36 13.48 13.51
CA ASP A 178 5.80 14.45 12.52
C ASP A 178 4.91 15.71 12.55
N LEU A 179 3.58 15.55 12.56
CA LEU A 179 2.63 16.66 12.65
C LEU A 179 2.81 17.45 13.96
N THR A 180 3.00 16.75 15.08
CA THR A 180 3.27 17.39 16.39
C THR A 180 4.55 18.20 16.35
N ALA A 181 5.61 17.67 15.75
CA ALA A 181 6.90 18.37 15.60
C ALA A 181 6.79 19.64 14.72
N LEU A 182 5.84 19.65 13.78
CA LEU A 182 5.54 20.81 12.93
C LEU A 182 4.61 21.84 13.62
N GLY A 183 4.26 21.63 14.90
CA GLY A 183 3.31 22.48 15.62
C GLY A 183 1.83 22.27 15.24
N ALA A 184 1.55 21.19 14.53
CA ALA A 184 0.23 20.81 14.02
C ALA A 184 -0.41 19.68 14.87
N GLY A 185 -0.21 19.71 16.17
CA GLY A 185 -0.74 18.70 17.12
C GLY A 185 -2.25 18.76 17.37
N ASP A 186 -2.93 19.77 16.84
CA ASP A 186 -4.39 19.76 16.70
C ASP A 186 -4.76 19.03 15.41
N PHE A 187 -5.30 17.83 15.57
CA PHE A 187 -5.62 16.94 14.45
C PHE A 187 -7.04 17.11 13.90
N GLY A 188 -7.93 17.85 14.58
CA GLY A 188 -9.39 17.88 14.34
C GLY A 188 -9.85 18.26 12.93
N GLU A 189 -8.99 18.87 12.10
CA GLU A 189 -9.28 19.19 10.70
C GLU A 189 -8.25 18.55 9.75
N THR A 190 -7.66 17.41 10.17
CA THR A 190 -6.67 16.67 9.40
C THR A 190 -7.27 15.39 8.84
N THR A 191 -7.07 15.15 7.55
CA THR A 191 -7.37 13.87 6.90
C THR A 191 -6.09 13.20 6.45
N VAL A 192 -5.89 11.93 6.87
CA VAL A 192 -4.84 11.06 6.32
C VAL A 192 -5.44 10.22 5.20
N LEU A 193 -4.92 10.40 3.98
CA LEU A 193 -5.47 9.82 2.77
C LEU A 193 -4.48 8.85 2.11
N SER A 194 -4.96 7.67 1.71
CA SER A 194 -4.15 6.66 1.03
C SER A 194 -4.88 6.00 -0.12
N ALA A 195 -4.11 5.52 -1.11
CA ALA A 195 -4.64 4.63 -2.15
C ALA A 195 -5.06 3.28 -1.54
N THR A 196 -6.26 2.83 -1.87
CA THR A 196 -6.84 1.58 -1.38
C THR A 196 -7.01 0.57 -2.52
N GLY A 197 -6.18 -0.49 -2.50
CA GLY A 197 -6.21 -1.56 -3.50
C GLY A 197 -6.26 -2.97 -2.90
N SER A 198 -6.10 -3.09 -1.56
CA SER A 198 -6.25 -4.34 -0.79
C SER A 198 -6.61 -4.07 0.68
N GLY A 199 -7.00 -2.85 1.02
CA GLY A 199 -7.50 -2.43 2.34
C GLY A 199 -6.48 -2.31 3.47
N GLY A 200 -5.41 -3.10 3.50
CA GLY A 200 -4.55 -3.22 4.68
C GLY A 200 -3.74 -1.96 5.07
N THR A 201 -3.50 -1.01 4.15
CA THR A 201 -2.87 0.28 4.49
C THR A 201 -3.87 1.17 5.21
N THR A 202 -5.05 1.34 4.64
CA THR A 202 -6.14 2.14 5.21
C THR A 202 -6.59 1.56 6.56
N ALA A 203 -6.72 0.22 6.65
CA ALA A 203 -7.02 -0.47 7.92
C ALA A 203 -5.97 -0.15 9.00
N GLY A 204 -4.67 -0.26 8.67
CA GLY A 204 -3.59 0.02 9.62
C GLY A 204 -3.54 1.49 10.06
N LEU A 205 -3.80 2.43 9.15
CA LEU A 205 -3.91 3.85 9.47
C LEU A 205 -5.10 4.12 10.41
N LEU A 206 -6.26 3.55 10.12
CA LEU A 206 -7.46 3.69 10.94
C LEU A 206 -7.27 3.07 12.34
N LEU A 207 -6.72 1.87 12.41
CA LEU A 207 -6.36 1.21 13.67
C LEU A 207 -5.37 2.07 14.47
N GLY A 208 -4.33 2.60 13.82
CA GLY A 208 -3.35 3.47 14.46
C GLY A 208 -3.97 4.74 15.03
N ALA A 209 -4.86 5.40 14.27
CA ALA A 209 -5.56 6.57 14.74
C ALA A 209 -6.41 6.29 15.99
N ARG A 210 -7.15 5.18 16.01
CA ARG A 210 -7.98 4.78 17.17
C ARG A 210 -7.12 4.38 18.39
N LEU A 211 -6.06 3.60 18.19
CA LEU A 211 -5.16 3.17 19.26
C LEU A 211 -4.42 4.33 19.94
N LEU A 212 -4.10 5.36 19.17
CA LEU A 212 -3.41 6.56 19.65
C LEU A 212 -4.38 7.65 20.14
N GLY A 213 -5.70 7.46 20.01
CA GLY A 213 -6.71 8.43 20.39
C GLY A 213 -6.64 9.73 19.60
N LEU A 214 -6.28 9.66 18.31
CA LEU A 214 -6.12 10.83 17.45
C LEU A 214 -7.48 11.25 16.89
N ASP A 215 -7.83 12.52 17.05
CA ASP A 215 -9.01 13.14 16.44
C ASP A 215 -8.69 13.58 15.01
N LEU A 216 -8.59 12.62 14.09
CA LEU A 216 -8.38 12.85 12.67
C LEU A 216 -9.18 11.85 11.83
N ARG A 217 -9.41 12.22 10.57
CA ARG A 217 -10.09 11.37 9.59
C ARG A 217 -9.07 10.52 8.84
N VAL A 218 -9.43 9.26 8.59
CA VAL A 218 -8.66 8.37 7.70
C VAL A 218 -9.53 8.02 6.50
N THR A 219 -9.06 8.33 5.30
CA THR A 219 -9.81 8.15 4.06
C THR A 219 -9.03 7.28 3.08
N GLY A 220 -9.66 6.25 2.55
CA GLY A 220 -9.16 5.48 1.42
C GLY A 220 -9.70 6.03 0.09
N VAL A 221 -8.86 6.10 -0.93
CA VAL A 221 -9.36 6.28 -2.32
C VAL A 221 -9.22 4.94 -3.01
N ASN A 222 -10.34 4.31 -3.42
CA ASN A 222 -10.27 3.04 -4.09
C ASN A 222 -9.70 3.20 -5.52
N VAL A 223 -8.86 2.24 -5.90
CA VAL A 223 -8.18 2.21 -7.20
C VAL A 223 -8.53 0.96 -8.01
N CYS A 224 -9.34 0.10 -7.44
CA CYS A 224 -9.99 -1.08 -8.01
C CYS A 224 -11.21 -1.38 -7.14
N ASP A 225 -12.08 -2.30 -7.58
CA ASP A 225 -13.29 -2.69 -6.87
C ASP A 225 -14.18 -1.47 -6.50
N ASP A 226 -15.10 -1.61 -5.58
CA ASP A 226 -16.03 -0.56 -5.16
C ASP A 226 -15.92 -0.24 -3.66
N GLU A 227 -16.68 0.77 -3.22
CA GLU A 227 -16.72 1.23 -1.82
C GLU A 227 -17.17 0.10 -0.89
N ASP A 228 -18.27 -0.61 -1.20
CA ASP A 228 -18.84 -1.66 -0.35
C ASP A 228 -17.84 -2.79 -0.11
N TYR A 229 -17.13 -3.18 -1.16
CA TYR A 229 -16.05 -4.17 -1.05
C TYR A 229 -14.99 -3.72 -0.06
N PHE A 230 -14.50 -2.47 -0.16
CA PHE A 230 -13.43 -1.99 0.73
C PHE A 230 -13.91 -1.70 2.14
N VAL A 231 -15.14 -1.24 2.34
CA VAL A 231 -15.74 -1.13 3.68
C VAL A 231 -15.78 -2.50 4.35
N SER A 232 -16.19 -3.55 3.63
CA SER A 232 -16.20 -4.92 4.12
C SER A 232 -14.79 -5.44 4.42
N GLU A 233 -13.85 -5.28 3.49
CA GLU A 233 -12.50 -5.85 3.62
C GLU A 233 -11.67 -5.13 4.70
N ILE A 234 -11.73 -3.81 4.79
CA ILE A 234 -11.09 -3.03 5.86
C ILE A 234 -11.71 -3.39 7.20
N GLY A 235 -13.05 -3.47 7.26
CA GLY A 235 -13.77 -3.91 8.47
C GLY A 235 -13.33 -5.28 8.93
N ARG A 236 -13.21 -6.25 8.02
CA ARG A 236 -12.71 -7.60 8.32
C ARG A 236 -11.29 -7.59 8.91
N ILE A 237 -10.38 -6.78 8.34
CA ILE A 237 -9.01 -6.64 8.87
C ILE A 237 -9.03 -5.99 10.26
N CYS A 238 -9.81 -4.92 10.45
CA CYS A 238 -9.90 -4.22 11.73
C CYS A 238 -10.49 -5.09 12.83
N GLN A 239 -11.61 -5.78 12.56
CA GLN A 239 -12.25 -6.68 13.54
C GLN A 239 -11.34 -7.86 13.90
N GLY A 240 -10.66 -8.45 12.90
CA GLY A 240 -9.67 -9.48 13.16
C GLY A 240 -8.50 -8.97 14.00
N PHE A 241 -7.99 -7.77 13.73
CA PHE A 241 -6.93 -7.15 14.53
C PHE A 241 -7.36 -6.93 16.00
N ILE A 242 -8.55 -6.34 16.21
CA ILE A 242 -9.10 -6.10 17.56
C ILE A 242 -9.19 -7.40 18.35
N LYS A 243 -9.66 -8.47 17.72
CA LYS A 243 -9.77 -9.80 18.32
C LYS A 243 -8.40 -10.42 18.63
N ASP A 244 -7.51 -10.46 17.63
CA ASP A 244 -6.24 -11.19 17.73
C ASP A 244 -5.28 -10.54 18.74
N TYR A 245 -5.33 -9.21 18.88
CA TYR A 245 -4.47 -8.46 19.80
C TYR A 245 -5.18 -7.96 21.06
N SER A 246 -6.47 -8.29 21.22
CA SER A 246 -7.27 -7.95 22.42
C SER A 246 -7.19 -6.47 22.78
N VAL A 247 -7.24 -5.58 21.79
CA VAL A 247 -7.17 -4.13 21.99
C VAL A 247 -8.55 -3.54 22.27
N ASP A 248 -8.62 -2.58 23.20
CA ASP A 248 -9.86 -1.93 23.64
C ASP A 248 -10.19 -0.71 22.76
N ILE A 249 -10.55 -0.99 21.52
CA ILE A 249 -11.04 0.01 20.55
C ILE A 249 -12.24 -0.54 19.79
N ALA A 250 -13.09 0.34 19.27
CA ALA A 250 -14.19 -0.05 18.39
C ALA A 250 -14.00 0.63 17.01
N ILE A 251 -14.26 -0.14 15.97
CA ILE A 251 -14.32 0.34 14.58
C ILE A 251 -15.55 -0.29 13.92
N ASN A 252 -16.47 0.55 13.48
CA ASN A 252 -17.68 0.16 12.77
C ASN A 252 -17.55 0.46 11.28
N SER A 253 -18.45 -0.03 10.45
CA SER A 253 -18.48 0.26 9.01
C SER A 253 -18.58 1.77 8.71
N THR A 254 -19.28 2.53 9.55
CA THR A 254 -19.41 3.99 9.44
C THR A 254 -18.13 4.77 9.76
N ASP A 255 -17.14 4.13 10.37
CA ASP A 255 -15.81 4.72 10.62
C ASP A 255 -14.86 4.56 9.42
N ILE A 256 -15.25 3.74 8.44
CA ILE A 256 -14.45 3.43 7.25
C ILE A 256 -14.92 4.35 6.12
N ASP A 257 -14.06 5.28 5.74
CA ASP A 257 -14.35 6.32 4.78
C ASP A 257 -13.60 6.04 3.47
N ILE A 258 -14.37 5.85 2.38
CA ILE A 258 -13.85 5.52 1.05
C ILE A 258 -14.36 6.55 0.03
N VAL A 259 -13.44 7.15 -0.69
CA VAL A 259 -13.75 7.96 -1.87
C VAL A 259 -13.78 7.06 -3.09
N ASP A 260 -14.95 6.87 -3.68
CA ASP A 260 -15.18 6.08 -4.88
C ASP A 260 -15.29 6.96 -6.15
N GLY A 261 -15.39 6.29 -7.32
CA GLY A 261 -15.53 6.94 -8.63
C GLY A 261 -14.20 7.24 -9.33
N TYR A 262 -13.07 6.87 -8.76
CA TYR A 262 -11.73 7.11 -9.29
C TYR A 262 -10.98 5.84 -9.73
N VAL A 263 -11.64 4.69 -9.78
CA VAL A 263 -11.11 3.45 -10.35
C VAL A 263 -10.77 3.59 -11.84
N GLY A 264 -11.49 4.48 -12.53
CA GLY A 264 -11.26 4.76 -13.94
C GLY A 264 -11.66 3.57 -14.83
N ARG A 265 -10.72 3.13 -15.68
CA ARG A 265 -10.94 2.02 -16.62
C ARG A 265 -10.74 0.63 -15.97
N GLY A 266 -10.36 0.59 -14.70
CA GLY A 266 -10.06 -0.63 -13.96
C GLY A 266 -8.63 -0.66 -13.39
N TYR A 267 -8.31 -1.73 -12.69
CA TYR A 267 -6.99 -1.91 -12.10
C TYR A 267 -5.87 -1.84 -13.14
N ALA A 268 -4.86 -1.00 -12.89
CA ALA A 268 -3.72 -0.74 -13.77
C ALA A 268 -4.07 -0.16 -15.16
N LEU A 269 -5.30 0.28 -15.36
CA LEU A 269 -5.78 0.91 -16.59
C LEU A 269 -6.05 2.38 -16.34
N SER A 270 -5.03 3.22 -16.54
CA SER A 270 -5.12 4.66 -16.29
C SER A 270 -5.83 5.40 -17.43
N ARG A 271 -6.60 6.44 -17.07
CA ARG A 271 -7.15 7.44 -17.98
C ARG A 271 -6.09 8.51 -18.28
N GLN A 272 -6.29 9.29 -19.34
CA GLN A 272 -5.38 10.40 -19.69
C GLN A 272 -5.33 11.47 -18.60
N GLU A 273 -6.45 11.75 -17.93
CA GLU A 273 -6.53 12.72 -16.85
C GLU A 273 -5.72 12.29 -15.62
N GLU A 274 -5.70 10.98 -15.33
CA GLU A 274 -4.91 10.41 -14.22
C GLU A 274 -3.41 10.49 -14.53
N LEU A 275 -3.00 10.19 -15.77
CA LEU A 275 -1.61 10.32 -16.23
C LEU A 275 -1.17 11.79 -16.24
N LYS A 276 -2.07 12.68 -16.69
CA LYS A 276 -1.80 14.12 -16.67
C LYS A 276 -1.60 14.64 -15.25
N ALA A 277 -2.38 14.20 -14.29
CA ALA A 277 -2.21 14.59 -12.89
C ALA A 277 -0.84 14.15 -12.32
N ILE A 278 -0.33 12.98 -12.72
CA ILE A 278 1.03 12.54 -12.38
C ILE A 278 2.07 13.46 -12.99
N TYR A 279 1.92 13.78 -14.28
CA TYR A 279 2.82 14.69 -15.00
C TYR A 279 2.83 16.09 -14.37
N ASP A 280 1.65 16.67 -14.13
CA ASP A 280 1.50 18.02 -13.55
C ASP A 280 2.13 18.11 -12.16
N LEU A 281 1.90 17.09 -11.30
CA LEU A 281 2.50 17.05 -9.97
C LEU A 281 4.03 16.95 -10.04
N ALA A 282 4.55 16.17 -10.97
CA ALA A 282 5.99 16.04 -11.16
C ALA A 282 6.62 17.38 -11.59
N GLN A 283 5.95 18.15 -12.45
CA GLN A 283 6.38 19.50 -12.86
C GLN A 283 6.23 20.50 -11.70
N LEU A 284 5.19 20.36 -10.90
CA LEU A 284 4.88 21.30 -9.83
C LEU A 284 5.78 21.10 -8.61
N GLU A 285 5.95 19.85 -8.12
CA GLU A 285 6.59 19.54 -6.83
C GLU A 285 7.86 18.68 -6.96
N GLY A 286 8.17 18.16 -8.15
CA GLY A 286 9.29 17.22 -8.34
C GLY A 286 9.02 15.84 -7.72
N VAL A 287 7.74 15.49 -7.50
CA VAL A 287 7.32 14.21 -6.92
C VAL A 287 6.62 13.37 -7.97
N VAL A 288 7.08 12.13 -8.16
CA VAL A 288 6.57 11.22 -9.18
C VAL A 288 5.70 10.14 -8.55
N LEU A 289 4.44 10.07 -8.96
CA LEU A 289 3.48 9.06 -8.53
C LEU A 289 3.45 7.87 -9.50
N ASP A 290 2.99 6.71 -9.01
CA ASP A 290 2.74 5.55 -9.88
C ASP A 290 1.36 5.64 -10.55
N PRO A 291 1.18 5.05 -11.75
CA PRO A 291 -0.08 5.17 -12.48
C PRO A 291 -1.18 4.23 -11.99
N VAL A 292 -0.86 3.26 -11.11
CA VAL A 292 -1.82 2.23 -10.66
C VAL A 292 -2.55 2.64 -9.40
N TYR A 293 -1.82 3.17 -8.42
CA TYR A 293 -2.30 3.46 -7.07
C TYR A 293 -2.27 4.95 -6.74
N THR A 294 -1.07 5.51 -6.57
CA THR A 294 -0.91 6.87 -6.04
C THR A 294 -1.39 7.93 -7.02
N GLY A 295 -1.23 7.72 -8.33
CA GLY A 295 -1.73 8.65 -9.33
C GLY A 295 -3.25 8.75 -9.36
N LYS A 296 -3.96 7.60 -9.27
CA LYS A 296 -5.43 7.58 -9.19
C LYS A 296 -5.94 8.21 -7.90
N ALA A 297 -5.33 7.84 -6.76
CA ALA A 297 -5.72 8.40 -5.47
C ALA A 297 -5.47 9.91 -5.40
N PHE A 298 -4.36 10.38 -5.94
CA PHE A 298 -4.05 11.81 -6.04
C PHE A 298 -5.04 12.55 -6.94
N TYR A 299 -5.34 11.98 -8.12
CA TYR A 299 -6.35 12.55 -9.01
C TYR A 299 -7.72 12.65 -8.33
N GLY A 300 -8.13 11.59 -7.60
CA GLY A 300 -9.35 11.58 -6.80
C GLY A 300 -9.34 12.68 -5.73
N MET A 301 -8.31 12.75 -4.91
CA MET A 301 -8.14 13.78 -3.89
C MET A 301 -8.24 15.19 -4.47
N ALA A 302 -7.46 15.49 -5.50
CA ALA A 302 -7.45 16.81 -6.11
C ALA A 302 -8.79 17.18 -6.77
N SER A 303 -9.48 16.18 -7.37
CA SER A 303 -10.80 16.36 -7.96
C SER A 303 -11.87 16.68 -6.91
N GLU A 304 -11.87 15.97 -5.78
CA GLU A 304 -12.82 16.24 -4.70
C GLU A 304 -12.57 17.62 -4.05
N ILE A 305 -11.32 18.03 -3.85
CA ILE A 305 -10.97 19.36 -3.34
C ILE A 305 -11.43 20.46 -4.30
N ARG A 306 -11.28 20.27 -5.61
CA ARG A 306 -11.75 21.25 -6.62
C ARG A 306 -13.27 21.39 -6.65
N LYS A 307 -14.02 20.31 -6.35
CA LYS A 307 -15.49 20.34 -6.20
C LYS A 307 -15.91 21.01 -4.89
N ASN A 308 -15.23 20.66 -3.81
CA ASN A 308 -15.48 21.17 -2.48
C ASN A 308 -14.15 21.30 -1.71
N ARG A 309 -13.67 22.53 -1.51
CA ARG A 309 -12.39 22.81 -0.84
C ARG A 309 -12.29 22.21 0.57
N SER A 310 -13.41 22.03 1.27
CA SER A 310 -13.46 21.46 2.62
C SER A 310 -13.71 19.96 2.66
N ALA A 311 -13.67 19.26 1.51
CA ALA A 311 -13.96 17.82 1.43
C ALA A 311 -13.15 16.97 2.42
N PHE A 312 -11.90 17.37 2.68
CA PHE A 312 -10.98 16.66 3.57
C PHE A 312 -10.47 17.51 4.75
N GLY A 313 -11.20 18.59 5.12
CA GLY A 313 -10.76 19.51 6.16
C GLY A 313 -9.70 20.51 5.68
N LYS A 314 -8.92 21.07 6.61
CA LYS A 314 -7.92 22.11 6.31
C LYS A 314 -6.54 21.55 5.99
N ARG A 315 -6.26 20.33 6.46
CA ARG A 315 -4.95 19.66 6.29
C ARG A 315 -5.12 18.25 5.77
N ILE A 316 -4.34 17.91 4.77
CA ILE A 316 -4.34 16.60 4.16
C ILE A 316 -2.93 16.01 4.26
N VAL A 317 -2.83 14.80 4.78
CA VAL A 317 -1.63 13.98 4.71
C VAL A 317 -1.86 12.87 3.67
N PHE A 318 -1.34 13.06 2.48
CA PHE A 318 -1.38 12.04 1.44
C PHE A 318 -0.23 11.04 1.64
N VAL A 319 -0.56 9.77 1.82
CA VAL A 319 0.45 8.71 1.95
C VAL A 319 0.95 8.31 0.56
N HIS A 320 2.15 8.77 0.20
CA HIS A 320 2.80 8.37 -1.05
C HIS A 320 3.35 6.95 -0.92
N THR A 321 2.56 5.98 -1.34
CA THR A 321 2.84 4.54 -1.13
C THR A 321 3.89 3.95 -2.08
N GLY A 322 4.62 4.78 -2.83
CA GLY A 322 5.66 4.36 -3.76
C GLY A 322 5.09 3.89 -5.11
N GLY A 323 5.81 3.01 -5.79
CA GLY A 323 5.36 2.39 -7.04
C GLY A 323 6.15 2.83 -8.29
N LEU A 324 7.23 3.58 -8.13
CA LEU A 324 8.04 4.14 -9.24
C LEU A 324 8.40 3.10 -10.30
N PHE A 325 8.75 1.87 -9.93
CA PHE A 325 9.14 0.82 -10.88
C PHE A 325 7.98 0.36 -11.78
N GLY A 326 6.72 0.57 -11.36
CA GLY A 326 5.53 0.30 -12.16
C GLY A 326 5.26 1.37 -13.24
N LEU A 327 5.96 2.51 -13.19
CA LEU A 327 5.86 3.59 -14.18
C LEU A 327 6.56 3.22 -15.49
N PHE A 328 7.77 2.65 -15.41
CA PHE A 328 8.61 2.39 -16.58
C PHE A 328 7.97 1.45 -17.63
N PRO A 329 7.25 0.38 -17.25
CA PRO A 329 6.56 -0.48 -18.21
C PRO A 329 5.44 0.20 -19.02
N VAL A 330 5.04 1.41 -18.65
CA VAL A 330 3.96 2.18 -19.31
C VAL A 330 4.43 3.57 -19.74
N ALA A 331 5.76 3.75 -19.90
CA ALA A 331 6.37 5.05 -20.23
C ALA A 331 5.77 5.66 -21.51
N GLU A 332 5.47 4.83 -22.53
CA GLU A 332 4.88 5.27 -23.79
C GLU A 332 3.54 6.00 -23.63
N LYS A 333 2.82 5.79 -22.51
CA LYS A 333 1.55 6.49 -22.26
C LYS A 333 1.74 7.95 -21.87
N PHE A 334 2.97 8.35 -21.53
CA PHE A 334 3.32 9.72 -21.17
C PHE A 334 3.84 10.54 -22.34
N GLU A 335 4.17 9.92 -23.49
CA GLU A 335 4.71 10.61 -24.68
C GLU A 335 3.80 11.76 -25.16
N ALA A 336 2.50 11.67 -24.92
CA ALA A 336 1.54 12.73 -25.30
C ALA A 336 1.69 14.02 -24.47
N PHE A 337 2.50 14.02 -23.40
CA PHE A 337 2.70 15.18 -22.53
C PHE A 337 4.06 15.85 -22.70
N PHE A 338 4.94 15.31 -23.56
CA PHE A 338 6.28 15.82 -23.83
C PHE A 338 6.41 16.74 -25.03
#